data_1ec02ce295bff963bc173501a8788f29
#
_entry.id   1ec02ce295bff963bc173501a8788f29
#
_cell.length_a   1.000
_cell.length_b   1.000
_cell.length_c   1.000
_cell.angle_alpha   90.00
_cell.angle_beta   90.00
_cell.angle_gamma   90.00
#
_symmetry.space_group_name_H-M   'P 1'
#
loop_
_entity.id
_entity.type
_entity.pdbx_description
1 polymer ?
#
loop_
_entity_poly.entity_id
_entity_poly.type
_entity_poly.pdbx_seq_one_letter_code
_entity_poly.pdbx_strand_id
1 'polypeptide(L)'
;LTLPVMLHTYVEHRESVVERRAQFELDKAEARAHILEGLVKAQDRIDDVIAVGKASSSREQFEAVLKGTETMPGIAAFDFTEPQAKAIAERRLYQLSRLDVEKVTNEYNELKLKIADLQDIISSKSRRLEILIQELNEMVEKHGDERRSEIDKMPLSMDREDLIEERAIVISLSEDNYIRHLPVESFRVQNRGGKG
;
A
#
# COMPACT_ATOMS: atom_id res chain seq x y z
N LEU A 1 -2.98 9.92 -25.23
CA LEU A 1 -3.01 8.85 -24.22
C LEU A 1 -4.33 8.10 -24.34
N THR A 2 -4.28 6.79 -24.54
CA THR A 2 -5.48 5.94 -24.57
C THR A 2 -5.73 5.33 -23.19
N LEU A 3 -6.96 4.97 -22.87
CA LEU A 3 -7.33 4.36 -21.60
C LEU A 3 -6.50 3.09 -21.28
N PRO A 4 -6.26 2.15 -22.22
CA PRO A 4 -5.41 0.99 -21.95
C PRO A 4 -3.99 1.36 -21.54
N VAL A 5 -3.38 2.37 -22.16
CA VAL A 5 -2.03 2.86 -21.80
C VAL A 5 -2.02 3.41 -20.37
N MET A 6 -3.05 4.19 -19.99
CA MET A 6 -3.15 4.73 -18.62
C MET A 6 -3.27 3.63 -17.58
N LEU A 7 -4.12 2.61 -17.84
CA LEU A 7 -4.29 1.46 -16.95
C LEU A 7 -3.00 0.64 -16.83
N HIS A 8 -2.30 0.42 -17.94
CA HIS A 8 -1.04 -0.31 -17.94
C HIS A 8 0.03 0.41 -17.10
N THR A 9 0.21 1.71 -17.34
CA THR A 9 1.14 2.54 -16.56
C THR A 9 0.80 2.55 -15.05
N TYR A 10 -0.50 2.57 -14.72
CA TYR A 10 -0.95 2.49 -13.33
C TYR A 10 -0.56 1.15 -12.70
N VAL A 11 -0.80 0.03 -13.39
CA VAL A 11 -0.45 -1.31 -12.89
C VAL A 11 1.06 -1.44 -12.68
N GLU A 12 1.89 -1.00 -13.64
CA GLU A 12 3.35 -1.00 -13.51
C GLU A 12 3.83 -0.16 -12.32
N HIS A 13 3.24 1.03 -12.16
CA HIS A 13 3.57 1.87 -11.00
C HIS A 13 3.18 1.19 -9.68
N ARG A 14 1.98 0.61 -9.59
CA ARG A 14 1.53 -0.10 -8.38
C ARG A 14 2.40 -1.31 -8.08
N GLU A 15 2.79 -2.09 -9.09
CA GLU A 15 3.73 -3.20 -8.94
C GLU A 15 5.03 -2.74 -8.30
N SER A 16 5.62 -1.65 -8.80
CA SER A 16 6.85 -1.09 -8.24
C SER A 16 6.70 -0.57 -6.81
N VAL A 17 5.50 -0.10 -6.44
CA VAL A 17 5.19 0.32 -5.06
C VAL A 17 5.12 -0.89 -4.13
N VAL A 18 4.48 -1.98 -4.55
CA VAL A 18 4.40 -3.23 -3.78
C VAL A 18 5.81 -3.80 -3.55
N GLU A 19 6.65 -3.83 -4.59
CA GLU A 19 8.03 -4.30 -4.48
C GLU A 19 8.85 -3.46 -3.49
N ARG A 20 8.80 -2.13 -3.59
CA ARG A 20 9.52 -1.24 -2.67
C ARG A 20 9.02 -1.34 -1.23
N ARG A 21 7.70 -1.52 -1.03
CA ARG A 21 7.13 -1.77 0.29
C ARG A 21 7.64 -3.09 0.87
N ALA A 22 7.64 -4.16 0.07
CA ALA A 22 8.14 -5.46 0.49
C ALA A 22 9.65 -5.41 0.82
N GLN A 23 10.46 -4.69 0.02
CA GLN A 23 11.88 -4.51 0.30
C GLN A 23 12.12 -3.78 1.63
N PHE A 24 11.41 -2.69 1.87
CA PHE A 24 11.51 -1.94 3.12
C PHE A 24 11.14 -2.80 4.35
N GLU A 25 10.05 -3.58 4.22
CA GLU A 25 9.64 -4.49 5.29
C GLU A 25 10.64 -5.64 5.49
N LEU A 26 11.25 -6.14 4.41
CA LEU A 26 12.28 -7.17 4.46
C LEU A 26 13.51 -6.66 5.22
N ASP A 27 14.05 -5.51 4.84
CA ASP A 27 15.22 -4.92 5.51
C ASP A 27 14.97 -4.73 7.02
N LYS A 28 13.77 -4.28 7.38
CA LYS A 28 13.37 -4.12 8.78
C LYS A 28 13.22 -5.45 9.53
N ALA A 29 12.64 -6.46 8.86
CA ALA A 29 12.45 -7.79 9.43
C ALA A 29 13.80 -8.50 9.61
N GLU A 30 14.71 -8.41 8.64
CA GLU A 30 16.05 -8.99 8.69
C GLU A 30 16.89 -8.33 9.81
N ALA A 31 16.85 -7.01 9.92
CA ALA A 31 17.55 -6.31 11.01
C ALA A 31 17.04 -6.74 12.40
N ARG A 32 15.72 -6.95 12.54
CA ARG A 32 15.14 -7.43 13.80
C ARG A 32 15.48 -8.89 14.05
N ALA A 33 15.36 -9.76 13.04
CA ALA A 33 15.71 -11.18 13.13
C ALA A 33 17.17 -11.38 13.49
N HIS A 34 18.07 -10.57 12.94
CA HIS A 34 19.50 -10.59 13.28
C HIS A 34 19.76 -10.32 14.77
N ILE A 35 19.05 -9.35 15.35
CA ILE A 35 19.15 -9.06 16.79
C ILE A 35 18.62 -10.24 17.61
N LEU A 36 17.44 -10.80 17.24
CA LEU A 36 16.85 -11.92 17.95
C LEU A 36 17.70 -13.18 17.86
N GLU A 37 18.33 -13.45 16.73
CA GLU A 37 19.29 -14.54 16.55
C GLU A 37 20.44 -14.45 17.56
N GLY A 38 21.00 -13.24 17.71
CA GLY A 38 22.03 -12.99 18.72
C GLY A 38 21.54 -13.26 20.13
N LEU A 39 20.31 -12.88 20.45
CA LEU A 39 19.71 -13.13 21.76
C LEU A 39 19.45 -14.62 22.03
N VAL A 40 19.03 -15.38 21.03
CA VAL A 40 18.88 -16.85 21.13
C VAL A 40 20.25 -17.51 21.35
N LYS A 41 21.26 -17.14 20.55
CA LYS A 41 22.64 -17.63 20.74
C LYS A 41 23.22 -17.28 22.12
N ALA A 42 22.94 -16.07 22.62
CA ALA A 42 23.39 -15.66 23.95
C ALA A 42 22.71 -16.47 25.04
N GLN A 43 21.46 -16.91 24.84
CA GLN A 43 20.73 -17.75 25.77
C GLN A 43 21.33 -19.17 25.89
N ASP A 44 21.80 -19.76 24.79
CA ASP A 44 22.45 -21.08 24.82
C ASP A 44 23.74 -21.04 25.62
N ARG A 45 24.37 -19.88 25.78
CA ARG A 45 25.61 -19.65 26.55
C ARG A 45 25.42 -18.65 27.68
N ILE A 46 24.26 -18.68 28.34
CA ILE A 46 23.86 -17.65 29.30
C ILE A 46 24.81 -17.56 30.50
N ASP A 47 25.34 -18.70 30.96
CA ASP A 47 26.27 -18.74 32.10
C ASP A 47 27.58 -18.01 31.77
N ASP A 48 28.09 -18.20 30.54
CA ASP A 48 29.25 -17.48 30.04
C ASP A 48 28.98 -15.98 29.93
N VAL A 49 27.84 -15.58 29.38
CA VAL A 49 27.43 -14.16 29.26
C VAL A 49 27.31 -13.49 30.63
N ILE A 50 26.76 -14.19 31.63
CA ILE A 50 26.68 -13.72 33.03
C ILE A 50 28.08 -13.60 33.65
N ALA A 51 28.96 -14.59 33.41
CA ALA A 51 30.33 -14.55 33.90
C ALA A 51 31.10 -13.36 33.34
N VAL A 52 31.00 -13.09 32.03
CA VAL A 52 31.57 -11.89 31.36
C VAL A 52 31.00 -10.61 31.98
N GLY A 53 29.68 -10.54 32.20
CA GLY A 53 29.02 -9.35 32.76
C GLY A 53 29.48 -9.05 34.19
N LYS A 54 29.78 -10.10 35.02
CA LYS A 54 30.34 -9.93 36.37
C LYS A 54 31.81 -9.55 36.38
N ALA A 55 32.58 -9.98 35.38
CA ALA A 55 34.01 -9.74 35.30
C ALA A 55 34.36 -8.42 34.56
N SER A 56 33.45 -7.88 33.77
CA SER A 56 33.63 -6.62 33.05
C SER A 56 33.55 -5.40 34.01
N SER A 57 34.46 -4.48 33.84
CA SER A 57 34.51 -3.24 34.63
C SER A 57 33.63 -2.12 34.02
N SER A 58 33.33 -2.20 32.75
CA SER A 58 32.49 -1.22 32.04
C SER A 58 31.60 -1.93 30.97
N ARG A 59 30.57 -1.21 30.51
CA ARG A 59 29.68 -1.67 29.45
C ARG A 59 30.46 -1.84 28.12
N GLU A 60 31.37 -0.94 27.81
CA GLU A 60 32.19 -1.00 26.62
C GLU A 60 33.08 -2.27 26.61
N GLN A 61 33.65 -2.64 27.76
CA GLN A 61 34.42 -3.86 27.90
C GLN A 61 33.54 -5.10 27.72
N PHE A 62 32.35 -5.11 28.29
CA PHE A 62 31.38 -6.19 28.10
C PHE A 62 31.03 -6.37 26.62
N GLU A 63 30.69 -5.30 25.93
CA GLU A 63 30.42 -5.32 24.48
C GLU A 63 31.64 -5.75 23.66
N ALA A 64 32.86 -5.36 24.03
CA ALA A 64 34.11 -5.75 23.36
C ALA A 64 34.36 -7.25 23.47
N VAL A 65 34.12 -7.86 24.64
CA VAL A 65 34.23 -9.31 24.83
C VAL A 65 33.17 -10.06 24.03
N LEU A 66 31.94 -9.57 24.02
CA LEU A 66 30.86 -10.19 23.23
C LEU A 66 31.16 -10.13 21.71
N LYS A 67 31.82 -9.10 21.24
CA LYS A 67 32.24 -8.96 19.84
C LYS A 67 33.50 -9.81 19.50
N GLY A 68 34.13 -10.42 20.50
CA GLY A 68 35.37 -11.18 20.33
C GLY A 68 36.62 -10.30 20.12
N THR A 69 36.54 -8.97 20.29
CA THR A 69 37.68 -8.07 20.22
C THR A 69 38.57 -8.13 21.46
N GLU A 70 38.00 -8.50 22.59
CA GLU A 70 38.70 -8.82 23.83
C GLU A 70 38.38 -10.25 24.27
N THR A 71 39.33 -10.92 24.91
CA THR A 71 39.18 -12.28 25.42
C THR A 71 39.27 -12.32 26.92
N MET A 72 38.45 -13.16 27.58
CA MET A 72 38.53 -13.42 29.00
C MET A 72 39.06 -14.82 29.28
N PRO A 73 39.97 -15.00 30.26
CA PRO A 73 40.47 -16.32 30.63
C PRO A 73 39.35 -17.28 31.07
N GLY A 74 39.31 -18.46 30.49
CA GLY A 74 38.34 -19.50 30.81
C GLY A 74 36.99 -19.39 30.13
N ILE A 75 36.77 -18.41 29.26
CA ILE A 75 35.53 -18.26 28.50
C ILE A 75 35.87 -18.34 27.00
N ALA A 76 35.16 -19.21 26.28
CA ALA A 76 35.32 -19.31 24.83
C ALA A 76 34.86 -18.02 24.15
N ALA A 77 35.58 -17.57 23.12
CA ALA A 77 35.28 -16.35 22.40
C ALA A 77 33.85 -16.34 21.87
N PHE A 78 33.24 -15.18 21.92
CA PHE A 78 31.97 -14.89 21.29
C PHE A 78 32.22 -14.25 19.92
N ASP A 79 31.25 -14.36 19.04
CA ASP A 79 31.28 -13.78 17.70
C ASP A 79 29.94 -13.08 17.41
N PHE A 80 29.59 -12.14 18.29
CA PHE A 80 28.39 -11.32 18.10
C PHE A 80 28.74 -10.06 17.31
N THR A 81 27.81 -9.67 16.44
CA THR A 81 27.91 -8.39 15.77
C THR A 81 27.66 -7.22 16.74
N GLU A 82 28.06 -6.03 16.37
CA GLU A 82 27.86 -4.85 17.22
C GLU A 82 26.39 -4.61 17.63
N PRO A 83 25.38 -4.70 16.72
CA PRO A 83 23.98 -4.59 17.09
C PRO A 83 23.52 -5.68 18.06
N GLN A 84 24.01 -6.91 17.90
CA GLN A 84 23.71 -8.03 18.79
C GLN A 84 24.31 -7.82 20.18
N ALA A 85 25.59 -7.45 20.25
CA ALA A 85 26.29 -7.19 21.50
C ALA A 85 25.63 -6.05 22.30
N LYS A 86 25.23 -4.96 21.64
CA LYS A 86 24.46 -3.87 22.27
C LYS A 86 23.11 -4.34 22.78
N ALA A 87 22.36 -5.12 22.00
CA ALA A 87 21.05 -5.63 22.41
C ALA A 87 21.14 -6.58 23.61
N ILE A 88 22.23 -7.39 23.69
CA ILE A 88 22.49 -8.27 24.84
C ILE A 88 22.84 -7.40 26.07
N ALA A 89 23.70 -6.41 25.93
CA ALA A 89 24.13 -5.52 27.01
C ALA A 89 23.00 -4.64 27.59
N GLU A 90 21.98 -4.34 26.79
CA GLU A 90 20.81 -3.55 27.22
C GLU A 90 19.76 -4.39 27.97
N ARG A 91 19.83 -5.72 27.90
CA ARG A 91 18.87 -6.56 28.59
C ARG A 91 19.15 -6.63 30.09
N ARG A 92 18.07 -6.57 30.86
CA ARG A 92 18.13 -6.77 32.32
C ARG A 92 18.20 -8.27 32.63
N LEU A 93 18.95 -8.68 33.66
CA LEU A 93 19.14 -10.08 34.01
C LEU A 93 17.83 -10.87 34.22
N TYR A 94 16.76 -10.23 34.71
CA TYR A 94 15.47 -10.92 34.88
C TYR A 94 14.75 -11.24 33.58
N GLN A 95 15.08 -10.51 32.47
CA GLN A 95 14.54 -10.76 31.11
C GLN A 95 15.18 -11.97 30.44
N LEU A 96 16.10 -12.62 31.10
CA LEU A 96 16.69 -13.91 30.71
C LEU A 96 15.93 -15.10 31.28
N SER A 97 14.71 -14.87 31.79
CA SER A 97 13.84 -15.95 32.30
C SER A 97 13.36 -16.84 31.16
N ARG A 98 13.04 -18.09 31.50
CA ARG A 98 12.60 -19.12 30.55
C ARG A 98 11.39 -18.67 29.69
N LEU A 99 10.46 -17.91 30.29
CA LEU A 99 9.27 -17.39 29.59
C LEU A 99 9.61 -16.34 28.57
N ASP A 100 10.63 -15.54 28.82
CA ASP A 100 11.05 -14.49 27.86
C ASP A 100 11.85 -15.09 26.70
N VAL A 101 12.56 -16.19 26.93
CA VAL A 101 13.26 -16.96 25.89
C VAL A 101 12.27 -17.57 24.89
N GLU A 102 11.19 -18.16 25.37
CA GLU A 102 10.14 -18.73 24.52
C GLU A 102 9.52 -17.64 23.62
N LYS A 103 9.26 -16.45 24.17
CA LYS A 103 8.75 -15.31 23.38
C LYS A 103 9.73 -14.88 22.28
N VAL A 104 11.03 -14.76 22.62
CA VAL A 104 12.07 -14.37 21.65
C VAL A 104 12.20 -15.42 20.54
N THR A 105 12.17 -16.69 20.89
CA THR A 105 12.26 -17.79 19.93
C THR A 105 11.03 -17.81 19.01
N ASN A 106 9.83 -17.61 19.54
CA ASN A 106 8.61 -17.54 18.76
C ASN A 106 8.63 -16.32 17.82
N GLU A 107 8.98 -15.13 18.32
CA GLU A 107 9.13 -13.92 17.49
C GLU A 107 10.15 -14.14 16.36
N TYR A 108 11.28 -14.80 16.66
CA TYR A 108 12.30 -15.12 15.66
C TYR A 108 11.78 -16.07 14.57
N ASN A 109 11.03 -17.10 14.95
CA ASN A 109 10.44 -18.04 14.01
C ASN A 109 9.36 -17.37 13.13
N GLU A 110 8.52 -16.53 13.71
CA GLU A 110 7.52 -15.73 12.97
C GLU A 110 8.18 -14.79 11.95
N LEU A 111 9.27 -14.11 12.38
CA LEU A 111 10.02 -13.26 11.46
C LEU A 111 10.69 -14.04 10.34
N LYS A 112 11.18 -15.25 10.58
CA LYS A 112 11.72 -16.10 9.50
C LYS A 112 10.66 -16.43 8.44
N LEU A 113 9.45 -16.76 8.86
CA LEU A 113 8.35 -17.02 7.93
C LEU A 113 7.98 -15.73 7.15
N LYS A 114 7.93 -14.59 7.85
CA LYS A 114 7.67 -13.29 7.20
C LYS A 114 8.77 -12.92 6.19
N ILE A 115 10.03 -13.13 6.52
CA ILE A 115 11.18 -12.89 5.62
C ILE A 115 11.04 -13.74 4.36
N ALA A 116 10.73 -15.03 4.49
CA ALA A 116 10.55 -15.93 3.36
C ALA A 116 9.39 -15.47 2.44
N ASP A 117 8.25 -15.05 3.00
CA ASP A 117 7.12 -14.51 2.22
C ASP A 117 7.50 -13.20 1.52
N LEU A 118 8.18 -12.27 2.19
CA LEU A 118 8.63 -11.02 1.59
C LEU A 118 9.64 -11.25 0.46
N GLN A 119 10.55 -12.20 0.60
CA GLN A 119 11.50 -12.60 -0.45
C GLN A 119 10.77 -13.19 -1.66
N ASP A 120 9.71 -13.99 -1.44
CA ASP A 120 8.86 -14.50 -2.52
C ASP A 120 8.14 -13.37 -3.25
N ILE A 121 7.56 -12.40 -2.54
CA ILE A 121 6.92 -11.21 -3.12
C ILE A 121 7.89 -10.41 -4.00
N ILE A 122 9.12 -10.21 -3.55
CA ILE A 122 10.16 -9.46 -4.30
C ILE A 122 10.59 -10.23 -5.54
N SER A 123 10.79 -11.54 -5.44
CA SER A 123 11.28 -12.37 -6.55
C SER A 123 10.21 -12.67 -7.61
N SER A 124 8.93 -12.72 -7.24
CA SER A 124 7.84 -13.17 -8.10
C SER A 124 6.91 -12.04 -8.52
N LYS A 125 6.95 -11.70 -9.82
CA LYS A 125 5.98 -10.75 -10.41
C LYS A 125 4.53 -11.23 -10.27
N SER A 126 4.29 -12.53 -10.42
CA SER A 126 2.93 -13.10 -10.27
C SER A 126 2.38 -12.85 -8.88
N ARG A 127 3.21 -13.04 -7.86
CA ARG A 127 2.83 -12.80 -6.47
C ARG A 127 2.49 -11.32 -6.20
N ARG A 128 3.27 -10.39 -6.77
CA ARG A 128 2.98 -8.94 -6.67
C ARG A 128 1.65 -8.58 -7.33
N LEU A 129 1.34 -9.17 -8.49
CA LEU A 129 0.06 -8.95 -9.17
C LEU A 129 -1.13 -9.54 -8.39
N GLU A 130 -0.97 -10.70 -7.75
CA GLU A 130 -2.01 -11.26 -6.86
C GLU A 130 -2.33 -10.31 -5.70
N ILE A 131 -1.31 -9.75 -5.05
CA ILE A 131 -1.49 -8.75 -3.98
C ILE A 131 -2.23 -7.53 -4.52
N LEU A 132 -1.85 -7.04 -5.69
CA LEU A 132 -2.52 -5.90 -6.32
C LEU A 132 -4.00 -6.19 -6.63
N ILE A 133 -4.30 -7.37 -7.15
CA ILE A 133 -5.69 -7.80 -7.41
C ILE A 133 -6.49 -7.86 -6.11
N GLN A 134 -5.90 -8.39 -5.04
CA GLN A 134 -6.56 -8.43 -3.74
C GLN A 134 -6.85 -7.02 -3.20
N GLU A 135 -5.86 -6.11 -3.23
CA GLU A 135 -6.04 -4.72 -2.80
C GLU A 135 -7.13 -4.00 -3.62
N LEU A 136 -7.19 -4.24 -4.93
CA LEU A 136 -8.21 -3.64 -5.80
C LEU A 136 -9.61 -4.22 -5.51
N ASN A 137 -9.73 -5.52 -5.27
CA ASN A 137 -11.01 -6.15 -4.90
C ASN A 137 -11.53 -5.61 -3.57
N GLU A 138 -10.66 -5.44 -2.56
CA GLU A 138 -11.05 -4.81 -1.29
C GLU A 138 -11.55 -3.37 -1.48
N MET A 139 -10.95 -2.62 -2.41
CA MET A 139 -11.42 -1.27 -2.75
C MET A 139 -12.79 -1.29 -3.43
N VAL A 140 -13.03 -2.26 -4.32
CA VAL A 140 -14.34 -2.45 -4.98
C VAL A 140 -15.41 -2.83 -3.96
N GLU A 141 -15.13 -3.73 -3.03
CA GLU A 141 -16.08 -4.12 -1.98
C GLU A 141 -16.46 -2.96 -1.05
N LYS A 142 -15.49 -2.10 -0.71
CA LYS A 142 -15.72 -0.98 0.21
C LYS A 142 -16.35 0.25 -0.45
N HIS A 143 -16.07 0.49 -1.72
CA HIS A 143 -16.37 1.76 -2.40
C HIS A 143 -17.02 1.58 -3.77
N GLY A 144 -17.23 0.34 -4.22
CA GLY A 144 -17.89 0.07 -5.50
C GLY A 144 -19.35 0.50 -5.47
N ASP A 145 -19.78 1.17 -6.51
CA ASP A 145 -21.20 1.47 -6.78
C ASP A 145 -21.57 0.97 -8.17
N GLU A 146 -22.89 0.84 -8.40
CA GLU A 146 -23.38 0.44 -9.71
C GLU A 146 -23.13 1.52 -10.75
N ARG A 147 -22.99 1.10 -12.00
CA ARG A 147 -22.80 2.01 -13.11
C ARG A 147 -24.02 2.91 -13.27
N ARG A 148 -23.82 4.23 -13.20
CA ARG A 148 -24.89 5.24 -13.34
C ARG A 148 -25.19 5.59 -14.79
N SER A 149 -24.25 5.33 -15.73
CA SER A 149 -24.41 5.62 -17.14
C SER A 149 -24.85 4.35 -17.88
N GLU A 150 -25.88 4.46 -18.67
CA GLU A 150 -26.31 3.40 -19.58
C GLU A 150 -25.42 3.35 -20.83
N ILE A 151 -25.26 2.16 -21.40
CA ILE A 151 -24.61 1.99 -22.69
C ILE A 151 -25.72 2.01 -23.73
N ASP A 152 -25.90 3.16 -24.38
CA ASP A 152 -26.82 3.26 -25.50
C ASP A 152 -26.15 2.75 -26.80
N LYS A 153 -26.95 1.99 -27.59
CA LYS A 153 -26.55 1.50 -28.90
C LYS A 153 -26.96 2.44 -30.03
N MET A 154 -27.35 3.66 -29.70
CA MET A 154 -27.72 4.63 -30.71
C MET A 154 -26.56 4.83 -31.72
N PRO A 155 -26.83 4.86 -33.01
CA PRO A 155 -25.85 5.19 -34.00
C PRO A 155 -25.36 6.64 -33.79
N LEU A 156 -24.05 6.84 -33.90
CA LEU A 156 -23.38 8.15 -33.74
C LEU A 156 -23.78 9.23 -34.78
N SER A 157 -24.64 8.89 -35.75
CA SER A 157 -25.20 9.85 -36.71
C SER A 157 -26.52 10.40 -36.16
N MET A 158 -26.46 11.46 -35.40
CA MET A 158 -27.61 12.34 -35.19
C MET A 158 -27.80 13.10 -36.51
N ASP A 159 -28.91 12.90 -37.19
CA ASP A 159 -29.31 13.78 -38.29
C ASP A 159 -29.66 15.16 -37.73
N ARG A 160 -29.44 16.21 -38.56
CA ARG A 160 -29.76 17.59 -38.14
C ARG A 160 -31.22 17.73 -37.70
N GLU A 161 -32.09 16.89 -38.22
CA GLU A 161 -33.52 16.84 -37.93
C GLU A 161 -33.79 16.36 -36.48
N ASP A 162 -32.98 15.47 -35.92
CA ASP A 162 -33.11 14.98 -34.56
C ASP A 162 -32.76 16.05 -33.49
N LEU A 163 -32.11 17.13 -33.92
CA LEU A 163 -31.76 18.27 -33.06
C LEU A 163 -32.84 19.34 -33.02
N ILE A 164 -33.87 19.22 -33.86
CA ILE A 164 -34.96 20.18 -33.95
C ILE A 164 -36.01 19.84 -32.86
N GLU A 165 -36.13 20.68 -31.87
CA GLU A 165 -37.11 20.54 -30.80
C GLU A 165 -38.52 20.64 -31.36
N GLU A 166 -39.35 19.62 -31.17
CA GLU A 166 -40.78 19.67 -31.55
C GLU A 166 -41.51 20.71 -30.68
N ARG A 167 -41.91 21.79 -31.31
CA ARG A 167 -42.70 22.84 -30.66
C ARG A 167 -43.82 23.36 -31.57
N ALA A 168 -44.93 23.78 -30.96
CA ALA A 168 -46.01 24.39 -31.70
C ALA A 168 -45.59 25.77 -32.25
N ILE A 169 -45.69 25.95 -33.56
CA ILE A 169 -45.35 27.20 -34.23
C ILE A 169 -46.55 27.75 -35.02
N VAL A 170 -46.61 29.07 -35.17
CA VAL A 170 -47.56 29.75 -36.07
C VAL A 170 -46.80 30.12 -37.31
N ILE A 171 -47.27 29.69 -38.47
CA ILE A 171 -46.74 30.04 -39.77
C ILE A 171 -47.58 31.19 -40.32
N SER A 172 -46.93 32.29 -40.72
CA SER A 172 -47.56 33.40 -41.39
C SER A 172 -47.01 33.57 -42.80
N LEU A 173 -47.87 33.79 -43.75
CA LEU A 173 -47.55 34.10 -45.16
C LEU A 173 -47.94 35.53 -45.46
N SER A 174 -47.01 36.35 -45.92
CA SER A 174 -47.29 37.71 -46.35
C SER A 174 -47.83 37.78 -47.80
N GLU A 175 -48.42 38.92 -48.20
CA GLU A 175 -48.88 39.15 -49.56
C GLU A 175 -47.73 39.09 -50.58
N ASP A 176 -46.47 39.36 -50.15
CA ASP A 176 -45.28 39.26 -50.95
C ASP A 176 -44.67 37.84 -50.98
N ASN A 177 -45.39 36.82 -50.57
CA ASN A 177 -44.99 35.42 -50.50
C ASN A 177 -43.82 35.13 -49.58
N TYR A 178 -43.54 35.92 -48.52
CA TYR A 178 -42.61 35.59 -47.47
C TYR A 178 -43.27 34.70 -46.42
N ILE A 179 -42.60 33.55 -46.11
CA ILE A 179 -43.03 32.65 -45.05
C ILE A 179 -42.19 32.96 -43.80
N ARG A 180 -42.88 33.16 -42.68
CA ARG A 180 -42.26 33.37 -41.38
C ARG A 180 -42.88 32.36 -40.36
N HIS A 181 -42.07 31.81 -39.49
CA HIS A 181 -42.56 31.04 -38.37
C HIS A 181 -42.19 31.71 -37.05
N LEU A 182 -43.11 31.62 -36.08
CA LEU A 182 -42.96 32.13 -34.72
C LEU A 182 -43.48 31.12 -33.73
N PRO A 183 -42.81 30.90 -32.56
CA PRO A 183 -43.37 30.08 -31.50
C PRO A 183 -44.74 30.63 -31.02
N VAL A 184 -45.68 29.74 -30.72
CA VAL A 184 -47.03 30.15 -30.22
C VAL A 184 -46.94 31.08 -29.01
N GLU A 185 -45.94 30.87 -28.16
CA GLU A 185 -45.68 31.66 -26.95
C GLU A 185 -45.32 33.14 -27.26
N SER A 186 -44.90 33.44 -28.46
CA SER A 186 -44.61 34.82 -28.89
C SER A 186 -45.87 35.66 -29.08
N PHE A 187 -47.02 35.03 -29.18
CA PHE A 187 -48.32 35.71 -29.32
C PHE A 187 -48.92 35.98 -27.94
N ARG A 188 -48.93 37.26 -27.53
CA ARG A 188 -49.62 37.70 -26.30
C ARG A 188 -51.11 37.71 -26.53
N VAL A 189 -51.89 37.23 -25.54
CA VAL A 189 -53.32 37.40 -25.57
C VAL A 189 -53.66 38.88 -25.54
N GLN A 190 -54.32 39.37 -26.60
CA GLN A 190 -54.81 40.73 -26.65
C GLN A 190 -56.20 40.80 -26.01
N ASN A 191 -56.34 41.66 -25.02
CA ASN A 191 -57.65 41.95 -24.41
C ASN A 191 -58.43 42.92 -25.32
N ARG A 192 -59.76 42.82 -25.28
CA ARG A 192 -60.64 43.75 -25.98
C ARG A 192 -60.29 45.19 -25.62
N GLY A 193 -59.98 46.04 -26.62
CA GLY A 193 -59.65 47.46 -26.48
C GLY A 193 -58.17 47.80 -26.53
N GLY A 194 -57.26 46.83 -26.81
CA GLY A 194 -55.86 47.13 -27.15
C GLY A 194 -55.75 47.79 -28.52
N LYS A 195 -55.00 48.90 -28.65
CA LYS A 195 -54.60 49.42 -29.94
C LYS A 195 -53.56 48.48 -30.52
N GLY A 196 -53.82 47.92 -31.68
CA GLY A 196 -52.89 47.10 -32.44
C GLY A 196 -51.64 47.83 -32.85
#